data_56f1439f2d2c545868be09ba0bc9c3e0
#
_entry.id   56f1439f2d2c545868be09ba0bc9c3e0
#
_cell.length_a   1.000
_cell.length_b   1.000
_cell.length_c   1.000
_cell.angle_alpha   90.00
_cell.angle_beta   90.00
_cell.angle_gamma   90.00
#
_symmetry.space_group_name_H-M   'P 1'
#
loop_
_entity.id
_entity.type
_entity.pdbx_description
1 polymer ?
#
loop_
_entity_poly.entity_id
_entity_poly.type
_entity_poly.pdbx_seq_one_letter_code
_entity_poly.pdbx_strand_id
1 'polypeptide(L)' 'MTDYAMYKGDHFIDLGTLTYLAEKYHKRQKTLKFLATPSAHKRSSQKSLLLYRINEDESHDL' A
#
# COMPACT_ATOMS: atom_id res chain seq x y z
N MET A 1 1.54 1.43 -14.69
CA MET A 1 0.89 0.82 -13.56
C MET A 1 1.45 1.34 -12.27
N THR A 2 0.66 1.33 -11.25
CA THR A 2 1.08 1.87 -9.97
C THR A 2 1.49 0.74 -9.04
N ASP A 3 2.67 0.84 -8.49
CA ASP A 3 3.12 -0.12 -7.51
C ASP A 3 2.84 0.42 -6.13
N TYR A 4 2.72 -0.48 -5.18
CA TYR A 4 2.51 -0.13 -3.80
C TYR A 4 3.53 -0.85 -2.94
N ALA A 5 4.03 -0.18 -1.93
CA ALA A 5 4.91 -0.80 -0.95
C ALA A 5 4.05 -1.18 0.24
N MET A 6 4.11 -2.45 0.63
CA MET A 6 3.31 -2.95 1.74
C MET A 6 4.16 -3.00 3.00
N TYR A 7 3.63 -2.44 4.07
CA TYR A 7 4.32 -2.39 5.35
C TYR A 7 3.41 -2.90 6.45
N LYS A 8 4.00 -3.42 7.48
CA LYS A 8 3.26 -3.74 8.70
C LYS A 8 3.92 -2.91 9.78
N GLY A 9 3.23 -1.85 10.24
CA GLY A 9 3.87 -0.87 11.08
C GLY A 9 4.97 -0.18 10.30
N ASP A 10 6.19 -0.30 10.75
CA ASP A 10 7.33 0.28 10.05
C ASP A 10 8.19 -0.80 9.41
N HIS A 11 7.68 -2.04 9.30
CA HIS A 11 8.44 -3.11 8.67
C HIS A 11 8.00 -3.30 7.22
N PHE A 12 8.92 -3.21 6.31
CA PHE A 12 8.64 -3.45 4.91
C PHE A 12 8.32 -4.93 4.68
N ILE A 13 7.26 -5.21 3.94
CA ILE A 13 6.87 -6.58 3.65
C ILE A 13 7.09 -6.92 2.19
N ASP A 14 6.55 -6.12 1.28
CA ASP A 14 6.62 -6.47 -0.13
C ASP A 14 6.31 -5.25 -0.99
N LEU A 15 6.55 -5.39 -2.27
CA LEU A 15 6.34 -4.34 -3.23
C LEU A 15 5.71 -4.92 -4.48
N GLY A 16 4.70 -4.28 -5.02
CA GLY A 16 4.07 -4.74 -6.24
C GLY A 16 2.74 -4.05 -6.48
N THR A 17 2.02 -4.50 -7.50
CA THR A 17 0.73 -3.93 -7.82
C THR A 17 -0.33 -4.43 -6.83
N LEU A 18 -1.49 -3.78 -6.83
CA LEU A 18 -2.58 -4.23 -5.98
C LEU A 18 -2.98 -5.66 -6.31
N THR A 19 -3.02 -5.99 -7.60
CA THR A 19 -3.39 -7.34 -8.00
C THR A 19 -2.41 -8.36 -7.45
N TYR A 20 -1.11 -8.08 -7.60
CA TYR A 20 -0.08 -8.96 -7.11
C TYR A 20 -0.19 -9.16 -5.59
N LEU A 21 -0.31 -8.06 -4.85
CA LEU A 21 -0.36 -8.14 -3.40
C LEU A 21 -1.64 -8.81 -2.92
N ALA A 22 -2.74 -8.53 -3.59
CA ALA A 22 -4.01 -9.12 -3.21
C ALA A 22 -3.97 -10.64 -3.36
N GLU A 23 -3.40 -11.13 -4.45
CA GLU A 23 -3.32 -12.56 -4.68
C GLU A 23 -2.30 -13.22 -3.77
N LYS A 24 -1.16 -12.60 -3.57
CA LYS A 24 -0.11 -13.19 -2.78
C LYS A 24 -0.50 -13.32 -1.32
N TYR A 25 -1.18 -12.33 -0.79
CA TYR A 25 -1.53 -12.31 0.63
C TYR A 25 -2.99 -12.60 0.91
N HIS A 26 -3.72 -13.05 -0.10
CA HIS A 26 -5.13 -13.43 0.05
C HIS A 26 -5.97 -12.29 0.62
N LYS A 27 -5.77 -11.10 0.08
CA LYS A 27 -6.52 -9.93 0.50
C LYS A 27 -7.32 -9.42 -0.69
N ARG A 28 -8.36 -8.66 -0.42
CA ARG A 28 -9.14 -8.06 -1.48
C ARG A 28 -8.48 -6.78 -1.94
N GLN A 29 -8.50 -6.53 -3.25
CA GLN A 29 -7.92 -5.31 -3.77
C GLN A 29 -8.57 -4.08 -3.16
N LYS A 30 -9.87 -4.15 -2.90
CA LYS A 30 -10.58 -3.05 -2.28
C LYS A 30 -10.02 -2.72 -0.91
N THR A 31 -9.70 -3.74 -0.12
CA THR A 31 -9.12 -3.56 1.20
C THR A 31 -7.73 -2.93 1.09
N LEU A 32 -6.92 -3.44 0.17
CA LEU A 32 -5.57 -2.91 0.00
C LEU A 32 -5.61 -1.46 -0.47
N LYS A 33 -6.55 -1.14 -1.35
CA LYS A 33 -6.67 0.20 -1.86
C LYS A 33 -7.04 1.16 -0.72
N PHE A 34 -7.89 0.72 0.19
CA PHE A 34 -8.24 1.53 1.36
C PHE A 34 -7.00 1.76 2.24
N LEU A 35 -6.17 0.73 2.41
CA LEU A 35 -5.00 0.86 3.25
C LEU A 35 -3.95 1.82 2.68
N ALA A 36 -4.10 2.19 1.42
CA ALA A 36 -3.22 3.16 0.80
C ALA A 36 -3.73 4.60 0.94
N THR A 37 -4.86 4.80 1.59
CA THR A 37 -5.42 6.15 1.73
C THR A 37 -4.84 6.88 2.92
N PRO A 38 -4.85 8.21 2.88
CA PRO A 38 -4.38 8.97 4.04
C PRO A 38 -5.17 8.69 5.30
N SER A 39 -6.47 8.40 5.17
CA SER A 39 -7.30 8.11 6.33
C SER A 39 -6.83 6.85 7.04
N ALA A 40 -6.49 5.82 6.29
CA ALA A 40 -6.01 4.59 6.87
C ALA A 40 -4.66 4.82 7.56
N HIS A 41 -3.76 5.59 6.92
CA HIS A 41 -2.46 5.86 7.50
C HIS A 41 -2.59 6.65 8.79
N LYS A 42 -3.56 7.55 8.84
CA LYS A 42 -3.75 8.36 10.03
C LYS A 42 -4.28 7.56 11.19
N ARG A 43 -5.07 6.53 10.91
CA ARG A 43 -5.63 5.72 11.97
C ARG A 43 -4.79 4.52 12.33
N SER A 44 -3.73 4.28 11.61
CA SER A 44 -2.99 3.04 11.77
C SER A 44 -2.29 2.96 13.10
N SER A 45 -2.14 1.75 13.59
CA SER A 45 -1.28 1.47 14.72
C SER A 45 -0.05 0.77 14.17
N GLN A 46 0.93 0.52 15.02
CA GLN A 46 2.15 -0.12 14.57
C GLN A 46 1.94 -1.54 14.10
N LYS A 47 0.79 -2.12 14.40
CA LYS A 47 0.51 -3.49 13.97
C LYS A 47 -0.35 -3.55 12.74
N SER A 48 -0.74 -2.40 12.21
CA SER A 48 -1.64 -2.37 11.06
C SER A 48 -0.89 -2.53 9.77
N LEU A 49 -1.53 -3.16 8.81
CA LEU A 49 -0.99 -3.30 7.48
C LEU A 49 -1.26 -2.01 6.74
N LEU A 50 -0.25 -1.47 6.10
CA LEU A 50 -0.38 -0.23 5.36
C LEU A 50 0.23 -0.36 3.98
N LEU A 51 -0.28 0.41 3.03
CA LEU A 51 0.29 0.48 1.71
C LEU A 51 0.69 1.92 1.41
N TYR A 52 1.79 2.07 0.71
CA TYR A 52 2.26 3.38 0.27
C TYR A 52 2.37 3.34 -1.24
N ARG A 53 1.68 4.25 -1.88
CA ARG A 53 1.66 4.29 -3.34
C ARG A 53 3.00 4.82 -3.84
N ILE A 54 3.58 4.10 -4.77
CA ILE A 54 4.82 4.50 -5.40
C ILE A 54 4.49 4.89 -6.83
N ASN A 55 4.69 6.16 -7.15
CA ASN A 55 4.31 6.64 -8.46
C ASN A 55 5.51 7.24 -9.12
N GLU A 56 6.11 6.47 -9.98
CA GLU A 56 7.32 6.92 -10.60
C GLU A 56 7.12 7.99 -11.63
N ASP A 57 5.92 8.15 -12.11
CA ASP A 57 5.68 9.15 -13.07
C ASP A 57 5.52 10.47 -12.56
N GLU A 58 5.47 10.68 -11.38
CA GLU A 58 5.15 11.86 -10.80
C GLU A 58 5.97 12.83 -10.90
N SER A 59 6.77 12.72 -11.02
CA SER A 59 7.62 13.72 -11.11
C SER A 59 7.21 15.03 -11.13
N HIS A 60 6.80 15.18 -11.27
CA HIS A 60 6.55 16.16 -11.19
C HIS A 60 5.88 16.89 -10.71
N ASP A 61 5.68 17.04 -10.79
CA ASP A 61 5.06 17.78 -10.40
C ASP A 61 4.89 18.41 -9.79
N LEU A 62 5.12 18.73 -9.84
CA LEU A 62 5.04 19.36 -9.17
C LEU A 62 5.26 19.82 -8.94
#